data_791222eb57099b970a0c5c9f76399f4b
#
_entry.id   791222eb57099b970a0c5c9f76399f4b
#
_cell.length_a   1.000
_cell.length_b   1.000
_cell.length_c   1.000
_cell.angle_alpha   90.00
_cell.angle_beta   90.00
_cell.angle_gamma   90.00
#
_symmetry.space_group_name_H-M   'P 1'
#
loop_
_entity.id
_entity.type
_entity.pdbx_description
1 polymer ?
#
loop_
_entity_poly.entity_id
_entity_poly.type
_entity_poly.pdbx_seq_one_letter_code
_entity_poly.pdbx_strand_id
1 'polypeptide(L)'
;MDTMKVNQKQKEYYLEQGYWGHETLLDRFLRTVERFPDREYVVDDRGNRHTYSQVDVLSSRIASYLKDMGIKPGDCVSFQVPVWSEFAVIAMGCLKAGAVMHPIAMCYEEPDLIHAMNKSDTKIYFGTAWFRGKDYEARLLAVMDRVAGLKHAVFLDSLGPVKGGFTTYREILETYDPLPREEYGLMDGLEVALILGTSGTTGSNKGVMLTHSNIIFSEEQFNLELGLDENDIMFMPAPLNHATGFHHGIIAPM
;
A
#
# COMPACT_ATOMS: atom_id res chain seq x y z
N MET A 1 -4.29 -12.07 -12.67
CA MET A 1 -4.86 -12.27 -11.31
C MET A 1 -6.08 -13.17 -11.41
N ASP A 2 -6.18 -14.25 -10.62
CA ASP A 2 -7.45 -15.01 -10.56
C ASP A 2 -8.54 -14.08 -10.04
N THR A 3 -9.67 -14.02 -10.73
CA THR A 3 -10.77 -13.15 -10.36
C THR A 3 -11.32 -13.55 -8.99
N MET A 4 -11.50 -12.57 -8.10
CA MET A 4 -12.13 -12.75 -6.81
C MET A 4 -13.54 -13.32 -6.99
N LYS A 5 -13.79 -14.52 -6.48
CA LYS A 5 -15.11 -15.13 -6.50
C LYS A 5 -15.95 -14.59 -5.33
N VAL A 6 -16.67 -13.52 -5.56
CA VAL A 6 -17.66 -13.01 -4.60
C VAL A 6 -18.97 -13.73 -4.84
N ASN A 7 -19.60 -14.21 -3.76
CA ASN A 7 -20.96 -14.73 -3.84
C ASN A 7 -21.91 -13.54 -4.15
N GLN A 8 -22.55 -13.58 -5.32
CA GLN A 8 -23.39 -12.49 -5.82
C GLN A 8 -24.52 -12.14 -4.84
N LYS A 9 -25.16 -13.13 -4.22
CA LYS A 9 -26.22 -12.90 -3.22
C LYS A 9 -25.71 -12.21 -1.95
N GLN A 10 -24.49 -12.55 -1.52
CA GLN A 10 -23.87 -11.85 -0.38
C GLN A 10 -23.51 -10.41 -0.74
N LYS A 11 -22.99 -10.17 -1.94
CA LYS A 11 -22.68 -8.83 -2.42
C LYS A 11 -23.93 -7.95 -2.44
N GLU A 12 -25.02 -8.44 -3.03
CA GLU A 12 -26.32 -7.75 -3.07
C GLU A 12 -26.81 -7.43 -1.66
N TYR A 13 -26.82 -8.43 -0.77
CA TYR A 13 -27.21 -8.23 0.63
C TYR A 13 -26.38 -7.15 1.34
N TYR A 14 -25.04 -7.17 1.20
CA TYR A 14 -24.18 -6.20 1.87
C TYR A 14 -24.34 -4.78 1.31
N LEU A 15 -24.64 -4.64 0.02
CA LEU A 15 -24.97 -3.36 -0.59
C LEU A 15 -26.33 -2.84 -0.09
N GLU A 16 -27.35 -3.71 -0.04
CA GLU A 16 -28.68 -3.35 0.47
C GLU A 16 -28.67 -2.94 1.95
N GLN A 17 -27.80 -3.57 2.77
CA GLN A 17 -27.62 -3.22 4.18
C GLN A 17 -26.73 -1.99 4.39
N GLY A 18 -26.10 -1.46 3.34
CA GLY A 18 -25.13 -0.37 3.45
C GLY A 18 -23.78 -0.75 4.08
N TYR A 19 -23.49 -2.06 4.21
CA TYR A 19 -22.19 -2.52 4.70
C TYR A 19 -21.09 -2.34 3.65
N TRP A 20 -21.44 -2.43 2.39
CA TRP A 20 -20.58 -2.16 1.26
C TRP A 20 -21.13 -0.99 0.44
N GLY A 21 -20.23 -0.27 -0.22
CA GLY A 21 -20.57 0.88 -1.06
C GLY A 21 -19.52 1.11 -2.14
N HIS A 22 -19.68 2.21 -2.84
CA HIS A 22 -18.80 2.62 -3.95
C HIS A 22 -17.67 3.54 -3.50
N GLU A 23 -17.68 3.97 -2.22
CA GLU A 23 -16.62 4.79 -1.65
C GLU A 23 -15.29 4.03 -1.64
N THR A 24 -14.20 4.73 -1.99
CA THR A 24 -12.85 4.18 -1.97
C THR A 24 -12.05 4.65 -0.76
N LEU A 25 -10.95 3.95 -0.46
CA LEU A 25 -9.98 4.41 0.55
C LEU A 25 -9.37 5.77 0.17
N LEU A 26 -9.24 6.05 -1.13
CA LEU A 26 -8.75 7.34 -1.60
C LEU A 26 -9.74 8.46 -1.26
N ASP A 27 -11.03 8.25 -1.46
CA ASP A 27 -12.07 9.24 -1.12
C ASP A 27 -12.00 9.61 0.37
N ARG A 28 -11.81 8.61 1.24
CA ARG A 28 -11.65 8.83 2.68
C ARG A 28 -10.39 9.64 3.00
N PHE A 29 -9.26 9.22 2.46
CA PHE A 29 -8.01 9.94 2.66
C PHE A 29 -8.12 11.40 2.22
N LEU A 30 -8.64 11.67 1.03
CA LEU A 30 -8.77 13.03 0.51
C LEU A 30 -9.73 13.89 1.36
N ARG A 31 -10.83 13.32 1.83
CA ARG A 31 -11.75 14.00 2.75
C ARG A 31 -11.06 14.38 4.08
N THR A 32 -10.22 13.49 4.61
CA THR A 32 -9.45 13.77 5.83
C THR A 32 -8.36 14.81 5.58
N VAL A 33 -7.68 14.78 4.43
CA VAL A 33 -6.75 15.84 4.00
C VAL A 33 -7.46 17.21 3.97
N GLU A 34 -8.66 17.29 3.44
CA GLU A 34 -9.44 18.54 3.36
C GLU A 34 -9.88 19.03 4.74
N ARG A 35 -10.24 18.11 5.63
CA ARG A 35 -10.72 18.45 6.97
C ARG A 35 -9.59 18.80 7.96
N PHE A 36 -8.45 18.10 7.86
CA PHE A 36 -7.36 18.16 8.82
C PHE A 36 -5.96 18.24 8.16
N PRO A 37 -5.70 19.19 7.23
CA PRO A 37 -4.49 19.19 6.41
C PRO A 37 -3.19 19.25 7.24
N ASP A 38 -3.18 19.99 8.33
CA ASP A 38 -2.00 20.24 9.15
C ASP A 38 -1.83 19.27 10.33
N ARG A 39 -2.78 18.33 10.51
CA ARG A 39 -2.66 17.32 11.55
C ARG A 39 -1.66 16.25 11.12
N GLU A 40 -0.87 15.74 12.07
CA GLU A 40 0.04 14.63 11.82
C GLU A 40 -0.74 13.36 11.49
N TYR A 41 -0.41 12.74 10.35
CA TYR A 41 -0.97 11.46 9.93
C TYR A 41 -0.06 10.32 10.34
N VAL A 42 1.24 10.43 10.11
CA VAL A 42 2.21 9.39 10.44
C VAL A 42 3.46 9.97 11.09
N VAL A 43 3.91 9.27 12.13
CA VAL A 43 5.17 9.52 12.83
C VAL A 43 5.90 8.20 13.00
N ASP A 44 7.16 8.12 12.62
CA ASP A 44 7.96 6.90 12.75
C ASP A 44 9.08 7.02 13.80
N ASP A 45 9.70 5.88 14.15
CA ASP A 45 10.78 5.79 15.13
C ASP A 45 12.10 6.43 14.69
N ARG A 46 12.21 6.83 13.42
CA ARG A 46 13.35 7.59 12.89
C ARG A 46 13.15 9.11 13.06
N GLY A 47 12.01 9.52 13.62
CA GLY A 47 11.65 10.92 13.84
C GLY A 47 11.04 11.62 12.64
N ASN A 48 10.71 10.88 11.56
CA ASN A 48 9.94 11.45 10.46
C ASN A 48 8.51 11.69 10.91
N ARG A 49 8.01 12.88 10.58
CA ARG A 49 6.66 13.34 10.91
C ARG A 49 6.03 13.95 9.66
N HIS A 50 4.89 13.43 9.26
CA HIS A 50 4.18 13.96 8.09
C HIS A 50 2.72 14.24 8.44
N THR A 51 2.27 15.43 8.07
CA THR A 51 0.85 15.80 8.12
C THR A 51 0.08 15.14 6.98
N TYR A 52 -1.26 15.15 7.06
CA TYR A 52 -2.10 14.66 5.97
C TYR A 52 -1.79 15.37 4.64
N SER A 53 -1.63 16.71 4.64
CA SER A 53 -1.28 17.46 3.43
C SER A 53 0.11 17.12 2.89
N GLN A 54 1.07 16.86 3.76
CA GLN A 54 2.41 16.44 3.32
C GLN A 54 2.38 15.05 2.70
N VAL A 55 1.66 14.10 3.30
CA VAL A 55 1.49 12.76 2.70
C VAL A 55 0.72 12.86 1.38
N ASP A 56 -0.28 13.75 1.27
CA ASP A 56 -1.00 14.00 0.03
C ASP A 56 -0.05 14.44 -1.11
N VAL A 57 0.81 15.42 -0.86
CA VAL A 57 1.78 15.89 -1.85
C VAL A 57 2.80 14.81 -2.21
N LEU A 58 3.42 14.16 -1.21
CA LEU A 58 4.44 13.14 -1.44
C LEU A 58 3.87 11.93 -2.20
N SER A 59 2.69 11.47 -1.81
CA SER A 59 2.02 10.34 -2.47
C SER A 59 1.55 10.67 -3.90
N SER A 60 1.24 11.94 -4.20
CA SER A 60 0.94 12.37 -5.56
C SER A 60 2.16 12.29 -6.47
N ARG A 61 3.37 12.53 -5.95
CA ARG A 61 4.63 12.34 -6.71
C ARG A 61 4.89 10.85 -6.99
N ILE A 62 4.61 9.98 -6.01
CA ILE A 62 4.67 8.52 -6.21
C ILE A 62 3.65 8.10 -7.29
N ALA A 63 2.44 8.63 -7.27
CA ALA A 63 1.42 8.33 -8.28
C ALA A 63 1.85 8.79 -9.68
N SER A 64 2.47 9.97 -9.82
CA SER A 64 3.06 10.42 -11.09
C SER A 64 4.09 9.42 -11.63
N TYR A 65 5.02 9.00 -10.79
CA TYR A 65 6.01 7.97 -11.15
C TYR A 65 5.35 6.65 -11.58
N LEU A 66 4.37 6.16 -10.81
CA LEU A 66 3.66 4.92 -11.14
C LEU A 66 2.97 5.00 -12.50
N LYS A 67 2.33 6.12 -12.81
CA LYS A 67 1.70 6.34 -14.14
C LYS A 67 2.73 6.40 -15.26
N ASP A 68 3.84 7.10 -15.06
CA ASP A 68 4.93 7.19 -16.04
C ASP A 68 5.53 5.81 -16.33
N MET A 69 5.65 4.95 -15.31
CA MET A 69 6.06 3.55 -15.47
C MET A 69 4.97 2.64 -16.07
N GLY A 70 3.84 3.20 -16.44
CA GLY A 70 2.75 2.50 -17.14
C GLY A 70 1.82 1.69 -16.26
N ILE A 71 1.74 1.98 -14.96
CA ILE A 71 0.74 1.40 -14.04
C ILE A 71 -0.67 1.87 -14.44
N LYS A 72 -1.59 0.93 -14.49
CA LYS A 72 -3.01 1.13 -14.80
C LYS A 72 -3.85 0.74 -13.59
N PRO A 73 -5.10 1.24 -13.49
CA PRO A 73 -6.03 0.79 -12.47
C PRO A 73 -6.15 -0.74 -12.45
N GLY A 74 -6.02 -1.32 -11.25
CA GLY A 74 -6.00 -2.76 -11.03
C GLY A 74 -4.63 -3.46 -11.16
N ASP A 75 -3.59 -2.78 -11.62
CA ASP A 75 -2.22 -3.33 -11.59
C ASP A 75 -1.70 -3.41 -10.16
N CYS A 76 -0.87 -4.42 -9.87
CA CYS A 76 -0.34 -4.64 -8.54
C CYS A 76 1.03 -3.99 -8.33
N VAL A 77 1.15 -3.24 -7.23
CA VAL A 77 2.40 -2.68 -6.72
C VAL A 77 2.73 -3.36 -5.39
N SER A 78 3.87 -4.04 -5.34
CA SER A 78 4.37 -4.66 -4.11
C SER A 78 5.32 -3.76 -3.36
N PHE A 79 5.28 -3.78 -2.03
CA PHE A 79 6.23 -3.04 -1.22
C PHE A 79 6.64 -3.78 0.04
N GLN A 80 7.96 -3.87 0.27
CA GLN A 80 8.58 -4.52 1.40
C GLN A 80 9.31 -3.46 2.23
N VAL A 81 8.54 -2.76 3.06
CA VAL A 81 8.95 -1.58 3.81
C VAL A 81 8.75 -1.82 5.30
N PRO A 82 9.72 -1.47 6.17
CA PRO A 82 9.54 -1.52 7.62
C PRO A 82 8.38 -0.63 8.09
N VAL A 83 8.16 -0.54 9.40
CA VAL A 83 7.15 0.37 9.99
C VAL A 83 7.70 1.81 9.92
N TRP A 84 7.80 2.32 8.71
CA TRP A 84 8.31 3.66 8.38
C TRP A 84 7.22 4.51 7.72
N SER A 85 7.35 5.81 7.83
CA SER A 85 6.37 6.77 7.27
C SER A 85 6.21 6.65 5.74
N GLU A 86 7.27 6.24 5.02
CA GLU A 86 7.24 5.98 3.58
C GLU A 86 6.21 4.90 3.21
N PHE A 87 5.90 3.97 4.11
CA PHE A 87 4.85 2.97 3.88
C PHE A 87 3.50 3.65 3.58
N ALA A 88 3.10 4.64 4.40
CA ALA A 88 1.86 5.38 4.18
C ALA A 88 1.90 6.19 2.87
N VAL A 89 3.03 6.83 2.57
CA VAL A 89 3.20 7.60 1.33
C VAL A 89 3.06 6.71 0.09
N ILE A 90 3.69 5.52 0.10
CA ILE A 90 3.59 4.55 -1.01
C ILE A 90 2.16 4.02 -1.13
N ALA A 91 1.52 3.66 -0.01
CA ALA A 91 0.14 3.17 -0.01
C ALA A 91 -0.83 4.19 -0.61
N MET A 92 -0.75 5.46 -0.18
CA MET A 92 -1.58 6.53 -0.74
C MET A 92 -1.23 6.82 -2.20
N GLY A 93 0.04 6.70 -2.60
CA GLY A 93 0.47 6.80 -4.00
C GLY A 93 -0.13 5.70 -4.88
N CYS A 94 -0.20 4.46 -4.38
CA CYS A 94 -0.88 3.36 -5.05
C CYS A 94 -2.37 3.65 -5.23
N LEU A 95 -3.07 4.13 -4.19
CA LEU A 95 -4.49 4.50 -4.27
C LEU A 95 -4.73 5.58 -5.34
N LYS A 96 -3.87 6.60 -5.41
CA LYS A 96 -3.98 7.68 -6.42
C LYS A 96 -3.71 7.20 -7.84
N ALA A 97 -2.84 6.21 -8.02
CA ALA A 97 -2.60 5.58 -9.31
C ALA A 97 -3.69 4.54 -9.68
N GLY A 98 -4.61 4.22 -8.78
CA GLY A 98 -5.58 3.13 -8.93
C GLY A 98 -4.94 1.74 -8.82
N ALA A 99 -3.76 1.62 -8.22
CA ALA A 99 -3.05 0.36 -8.11
C ALA A 99 -3.49 -0.46 -6.89
N VAL A 100 -3.47 -1.78 -7.04
CA VAL A 100 -3.68 -2.74 -5.95
C VAL A 100 -2.42 -2.79 -5.08
N MET A 101 -2.56 -2.53 -3.80
CA MET A 101 -1.48 -2.57 -2.83
C MET A 101 -1.15 -4.01 -2.44
N HIS A 102 0.15 -4.36 -2.41
CA HIS A 102 0.61 -5.67 -1.94
C HIS A 102 1.80 -5.51 -0.99
N PRO A 103 1.56 -5.18 0.28
CA PRO A 103 2.63 -5.13 1.27
C PRO A 103 3.18 -6.52 1.58
N ILE A 104 4.50 -6.67 1.45
CA ILE A 104 5.22 -7.93 1.63
C ILE A 104 5.93 -7.94 2.98
N ALA A 105 5.90 -9.09 3.66
CA ALA A 105 6.55 -9.24 4.96
C ALA A 105 8.08 -9.11 4.86
N MET A 106 8.69 -8.38 5.80
CA MET A 106 10.14 -8.20 5.89
C MET A 106 10.91 -9.52 6.09
N CYS A 107 10.26 -10.57 6.60
CA CYS A 107 10.85 -11.88 6.80
C CYS A 107 10.87 -12.77 5.56
N TYR A 108 10.20 -12.38 4.46
CA TYR A 108 10.17 -13.20 3.24
C TYR A 108 11.58 -13.34 2.66
N GLU A 109 11.94 -14.59 2.39
CA GLU A 109 13.16 -14.95 1.68
C GLU A 109 12.87 -15.15 0.18
N GLU A 110 13.87 -15.45 -0.63
CA GLU A 110 13.76 -15.53 -2.09
C GLU A 110 12.57 -16.37 -2.61
N PRO A 111 12.31 -17.60 -2.10
CA PRO A 111 11.18 -18.40 -2.59
C PRO A 111 9.83 -17.75 -2.31
N ASP A 112 9.68 -17.10 -1.14
CA ASP A 112 8.45 -16.40 -0.76
C ASP A 112 8.22 -15.17 -1.63
N LEU A 113 9.27 -14.39 -1.91
CA LEU A 113 9.22 -13.22 -2.77
C LEU A 113 8.77 -13.60 -4.18
N ILE A 114 9.39 -14.63 -4.78
CA ILE A 114 9.04 -15.10 -6.11
C ILE A 114 7.58 -15.56 -6.15
N HIS A 115 7.17 -16.37 -5.16
CA HIS A 115 5.81 -16.85 -5.08
C HIS A 115 4.79 -15.71 -4.94
N ALA A 116 5.01 -14.82 -3.98
CA ALA A 116 4.11 -13.70 -3.68
C ALA A 116 3.97 -12.74 -4.87
N MET A 117 5.09 -12.31 -5.45
CA MET A 117 5.09 -11.35 -6.55
C MET A 117 4.56 -11.93 -7.88
N ASN A 118 4.84 -13.20 -8.19
CA ASN A 118 4.24 -13.85 -9.36
C ASN A 118 2.73 -14.05 -9.17
N LYS A 119 2.29 -14.45 -7.98
CA LYS A 119 0.86 -14.68 -7.70
C LYS A 119 0.04 -13.40 -7.78
N SER A 120 0.59 -12.28 -7.33
CA SER A 120 -0.04 -10.96 -7.41
C SER A 120 0.14 -10.27 -8.76
N ASP A 121 0.95 -10.83 -9.66
CA ASP A 121 1.34 -10.21 -10.94
C ASP A 121 1.96 -8.81 -10.73
N THR A 122 2.87 -8.71 -9.75
CA THR A 122 3.53 -7.47 -9.37
C THR A 122 4.21 -6.80 -10.55
N LYS A 123 3.93 -5.51 -10.77
CA LYS A 123 4.53 -4.71 -11.84
C LYS A 123 5.70 -3.87 -11.35
N ILE A 124 5.57 -3.30 -10.17
CA ILE A 124 6.58 -2.45 -9.51
C ILE A 124 6.78 -2.93 -8.09
N TYR A 125 8.04 -2.89 -7.63
CA TYR A 125 8.39 -3.18 -6.25
C TYR A 125 9.03 -1.96 -5.60
N PHE A 126 8.59 -1.63 -4.38
CA PHE A 126 9.27 -0.71 -3.48
C PHE A 126 9.88 -1.48 -2.30
N GLY A 127 11.09 -1.14 -1.92
CA GLY A 127 11.73 -1.77 -0.78
C GLY A 127 12.78 -0.91 -0.11
N THR A 128 13.23 -1.34 1.06
CA THR A 128 14.45 -0.81 1.67
C THR A 128 15.67 -1.48 1.05
N ALA A 129 16.79 -0.77 0.92
CA ALA A 129 18.04 -1.39 0.45
C ALA A 129 18.67 -2.23 1.56
N TRP A 130 18.65 -1.71 2.80
CA TRP A 130 19.28 -2.37 3.94
C TRP A 130 18.44 -2.23 5.21
N PHE A 131 18.16 -3.34 5.90
CA PHE A 131 17.43 -3.31 7.16
C PHE A 131 17.83 -4.45 8.09
N ARG A 132 18.14 -4.14 9.36
CA ARG A 132 18.52 -5.11 10.41
C ARG A 132 19.56 -6.13 9.97
N GLY A 133 20.63 -5.66 9.31
CA GLY A 133 21.75 -6.50 8.88
C GLY A 133 21.49 -7.32 7.61
N LYS A 134 20.38 -7.08 6.89
CA LYS A 134 20.03 -7.79 5.66
C LYS A 134 20.07 -6.85 4.46
N ASP A 135 20.62 -7.32 3.34
CA ASP A 135 20.66 -6.64 2.04
C ASP A 135 19.44 -7.06 1.21
N TYR A 136 18.42 -6.22 1.20
CA TYR A 136 17.17 -6.47 0.46
C TYR A 136 17.33 -6.16 -1.03
N GLU A 137 18.25 -5.24 -1.38
CA GLU A 137 18.57 -4.95 -2.77
C GLU A 137 19.20 -6.17 -3.45
N ALA A 138 20.21 -6.77 -2.83
CA ALA A 138 20.82 -7.99 -3.34
C ALA A 138 19.82 -9.15 -3.43
N ARG A 139 18.92 -9.26 -2.46
CA ARG A 139 17.85 -10.27 -2.46
C ARG A 139 16.89 -10.08 -3.63
N LEU A 140 16.44 -8.85 -3.90
CA LEU A 140 15.57 -8.59 -5.04
C LEU A 140 16.29 -8.90 -6.37
N LEU A 141 17.54 -8.47 -6.53
CA LEU A 141 18.34 -8.77 -7.71
C LEU A 141 18.47 -10.28 -7.99
N ALA A 142 18.58 -11.09 -6.94
CA ALA A 142 18.69 -12.55 -7.08
C ALA A 142 17.38 -13.22 -7.58
N VAL A 143 16.25 -12.53 -7.49
CA VAL A 143 14.93 -13.13 -7.81
C VAL A 143 14.20 -12.45 -8.96
N MET A 144 14.57 -11.23 -9.35
CA MET A 144 13.77 -10.43 -10.26
C MET A 144 13.56 -11.09 -11.64
N ASP A 145 14.55 -11.79 -12.17
CA ASP A 145 14.44 -12.52 -13.44
C ASP A 145 13.45 -13.70 -13.38
N ARG A 146 13.05 -14.11 -12.17
CA ARG A 146 12.07 -15.15 -11.89
C ARG A 146 10.68 -14.60 -11.57
N VAL A 147 10.51 -13.27 -11.60
CA VAL A 147 9.23 -12.57 -11.40
C VAL A 147 8.80 -11.95 -12.72
N ALA A 148 7.96 -12.68 -13.45
CA ALA A 148 7.63 -12.36 -14.85
C ALA A 148 6.97 -10.99 -15.04
N GLY A 149 6.19 -10.50 -14.05
CA GLY A 149 5.49 -9.22 -14.11
C GLY A 149 6.33 -8.01 -13.72
N LEU A 150 7.44 -8.21 -12.99
CA LEU A 150 8.21 -7.14 -12.39
C LEU A 150 9.03 -6.39 -13.45
N LYS A 151 8.77 -5.09 -13.57
CA LYS A 151 9.43 -4.22 -14.56
C LYS A 151 10.39 -3.23 -13.91
N HIS A 152 10.03 -2.72 -12.73
CA HIS A 152 10.75 -1.66 -12.04
C HIS A 152 10.86 -1.95 -10.54
N ALA A 153 11.94 -1.44 -9.94
CA ALA A 153 12.11 -1.45 -8.50
C ALA A 153 12.58 -0.07 -8.00
N VAL A 154 12.16 0.27 -6.79
CA VAL A 154 12.49 1.52 -6.11
C VAL A 154 13.01 1.21 -4.72
N PHE A 155 14.15 1.80 -4.34
CA PHE A 155 14.72 1.63 -3.01
C PHE A 155 14.67 2.93 -2.19
N LEU A 156 14.20 2.83 -0.93
CA LEU A 156 13.85 3.96 -0.08
C LEU A 156 15.08 4.66 0.52
N ASP A 157 16.00 3.89 1.04
CA ASP A 157 17.11 4.32 1.90
C ASP A 157 18.49 4.23 1.23
N SER A 158 18.51 4.14 -0.08
CA SER A 158 19.76 4.12 -0.84
C SER A 158 20.41 5.50 -0.82
N LEU A 159 21.62 5.59 -0.26
CA LEU A 159 22.40 6.83 -0.18
C LEU A 159 23.30 7.08 -1.40
N GLY A 160 23.25 6.20 -2.39
CA GLY A 160 24.06 6.24 -3.60
C GLY A 160 23.40 5.51 -4.76
N PRO A 161 24.12 5.32 -5.88
CA PRO A 161 23.58 4.59 -7.01
C PRO A 161 23.14 3.19 -6.59
N VAL A 162 21.87 2.89 -6.86
CA VAL A 162 21.30 1.58 -6.59
C VAL A 162 21.92 0.56 -7.54
N LYS A 163 22.30 -0.61 -7.03
CA LYS A 163 22.77 -1.72 -7.87
C LYS A 163 21.68 -2.06 -8.90
N GLY A 164 22.07 -2.33 -10.13
CA GLY A 164 21.11 -2.64 -11.19
C GLY A 164 20.44 -1.43 -11.85
N GLY A 165 20.80 -0.20 -11.48
CA GLY A 165 20.27 1.02 -12.13
C GLY A 165 18.81 1.33 -11.79
N PHE A 166 18.35 0.89 -10.64
CA PHE A 166 16.99 1.18 -10.16
C PHE A 166 16.84 2.61 -9.66
N THR A 167 15.61 3.11 -9.69
CA THR A 167 15.24 4.43 -9.15
C THR A 167 15.27 4.41 -7.62
N THR A 168 15.67 5.52 -7.01
CA THR A 168 15.52 5.72 -5.57
C THR A 168 14.22 6.46 -5.26
N TYR A 169 13.68 6.24 -4.06
CA TYR A 169 12.52 6.99 -3.57
C TYR A 169 12.79 8.50 -3.56
N ARG A 170 14.00 8.91 -3.20
CA ARG A 170 14.43 10.32 -3.23
C ARG A 170 14.37 10.90 -4.64
N GLU A 171 14.91 10.21 -5.64
CA GLU A 171 14.86 10.66 -7.04
C GLU A 171 13.42 10.87 -7.51
N ILE A 172 12.48 10.00 -7.12
CA ILE A 172 11.07 10.20 -7.43
C ILE A 172 10.56 11.52 -6.84
N LEU A 173 10.83 11.76 -5.55
CA LEU A 173 10.36 12.96 -4.88
C LEU A 173 11.00 14.25 -5.39
N GLU A 174 12.21 14.17 -5.95
CA GLU A 174 12.94 15.33 -6.52
C GLU A 174 12.59 15.57 -7.99
N THR A 175 12.20 14.53 -8.73
CA THR A 175 12.04 14.60 -10.20
C THR A 175 10.57 14.77 -10.62
N TYR A 176 9.64 14.10 -9.93
CA TYR A 176 8.24 14.10 -10.33
C TYR A 176 7.45 15.19 -9.64
N ASP A 177 6.67 15.93 -10.40
CA ASP A 177 5.65 16.82 -9.85
C ASP A 177 4.45 16.03 -9.31
N PRO A 178 3.71 16.58 -8.33
CA PRO A 178 2.49 15.95 -7.84
C PRO A 178 1.48 15.71 -8.97
N LEU A 179 0.93 14.50 -9.06
CA LEU A 179 -0.12 14.17 -10.01
C LEU A 179 -1.36 15.03 -9.74
N PRO A 180 -1.92 15.71 -10.75
CA PRO A 180 -3.19 16.41 -10.61
C PRO A 180 -4.35 15.47 -10.23
N ARG A 181 -5.30 15.94 -9.43
CA ARG A 181 -6.43 15.10 -8.94
C ARG A 181 -7.28 14.52 -10.08
N GLU A 182 -7.48 15.28 -11.15
CA GLU A 182 -8.22 14.85 -12.35
C GLU A 182 -7.55 13.71 -13.12
N GLU A 183 -6.28 13.44 -12.80
CA GLU A 183 -5.51 12.36 -13.40
C GLU A 183 -5.40 11.11 -12.52
N TYR A 184 -6.00 11.11 -11.33
CA TYR A 184 -5.96 9.93 -10.45
C TYR A 184 -6.63 8.72 -11.11
N GLY A 185 -6.10 7.54 -10.82
CA GLY A 185 -6.68 6.28 -11.29
C GLY A 185 -8.02 6.03 -10.60
N LEU A 186 -9.08 5.95 -11.40
CA LEU A 186 -10.42 5.71 -10.86
C LEU A 186 -10.59 4.23 -10.51
N MET A 187 -11.04 3.99 -9.29
CA MET A 187 -11.43 2.67 -8.78
C MET A 187 -12.84 2.76 -8.15
N ASP A 188 -13.49 1.62 -8.03
CA ASP A 188 -14.78 1.51 -7.34
C ASP A 188 -14.56 0.85 -5.95
N GLY A 189 -15.39 1.22 -4.97
CA GLY A 189 -15.35 0.64 -3.62
C GLY A 189 -15.43 -0.88 -3.58
N LEU A 190 -15.98 -1.51 -4.61
CA LEU A 190 -16.12 -2.96 -4.73
C LEU A 190 -14.94 -3.64 -5.43
N GLU A 191 -13.97 -2.87 -5.91
CA GLU A 191 -12.75 -3.40 -6.52
C GLU A 191 -11.69 -3.70 -5.46
N VAL A 192 -10.73 -4.55 -5.84
CA VAL A 192 -9.64 -4.96 -4.94
C VAL A 192 -8.68 -3.81 -4.71
N ALA A 193 -8.50 -3.42 -3.46
CA ALA A 193 -7.54 -2.39 -3.05
C ALA A 193 -6.24 -2.97 -2.49
N LEU A 194 -6.30 -4.16 -1.89
CA LEU A 194 -5.22 -4.70 -1.07
C LEU A 194 -5.12 -6.21 -1.20
N ILE A 195 -3.89 -6.72 -1.28
CA ILE A 195 -3.58 -8.15 -1.14
C ILE A 195 -2.71 -8.31 0.10
N LEU A 196 -3.17 -9.10 1.08
CA LEU A 196 -2.40 -9.44 2.28
C LEU A 196 -1.97 -10.90 2.27
N GLY A 197 -0.68 -11.14 2.54
CA GLY A 197 -0.16 -12.48 2.74
C GLY A 197 -0.63 -13.10 4.05
N THR A 198 -1.06 -14.36 4.00
CA THR A 198 -1.35 -15.15 5.22
C THR A 198 -0.41 -16.33 5.31
N SER A 199 -0.05 -16.71 6.55
CA SER A 199 0.68 -17.96 6.81
C SER A 199 -0.24 -19.14 6.49
N GLY A 200 -0.08 -19.72 5.30
CA GLY A 200 -0.87 -20.87 4.89
C GLY A 200 -0.54 -22.12 5.72
N THR A 201 -1.54 -22.81 6.25
CA THR A 201 -1.39 -24.12 6.90
C THR A 201 -0.89 -25.22 5.95
N THR A 202 -0.86 -24.95 4.65
CA THR A 202 -0.46 -25.88 3.58
C THR A 202 0.94 -25.62 3.02
N GLY A 203 1.78 -24.82 3.69
CA GLY A 203 3.19 -24.59 3.33
C GLY A 203 3.46 -23.50 2.27
N SER A 204 2.44 -22.98 1.58
CA SER A 204 2.60 -21.82 0.69
C SER A 204 1.78 -20.63 1.18
N ASN A 205 2.38 -19.44 1.18
CA ASN A 205 1.69 -18.20 1.52
C ASN A 205 0.53 -17.94 0.56
N LYS A 206 -0.65 -17.62 1.12
CA LYS A 206 -1.85 -17.26 0.33
C LYS A 206 -2.03 -15.75 0.39
N GLY A 207 -2.43 -15.15 -0.74
CA GLY A 207 -2.85 -13.76 -0.80
C GLY A 207 -4.37 -13.66 -0.60
N VAL A 208 -4.78 -12.89 0.41
CA VAL A 208 -6.19 -12.51 0.61
C VAL A 208 -6.43 -11.18 -0.09
N MET A 209 -7.36 -11.17 -1.04
CA MET A 209 -7.78 -9.97 -1.75
C MET A 209 -8.89 -9.27 -0.96
N LEU A 210 -8.68 -8.00 -0.65
CA LEU A 210 -9.63 -7.15 0.09
C LEU A 210 -10.05 -5.98 -0.81
N THR A 211 -11.35 -5.73 -0.90
CA THR A 211 -11.89 -4.56 -1.60
C THR A 211 -11.78 -3.32 -0.72
N HIS A 212 -11.91 -2.13 -1.31
CA HIS A 212 -12.03 -0.89 -0.55
C HIS A 212 -13.16 -0.99 0.48
N SER A 213 -14.35 -1.48 0.09
CA SER A 213 -15.50 -1.65 0.98
C SER A 213 -15.24 -2.61 2.14
N ASN A 214 -14.50 -3.72 1.93
CA ASN A 214 -14.17 -4.62 3.03
C ASN A 214 -13.37 -3.91 4.11
N ILE A 215 -12.36 -3.14 3.67
CA ILE A 215 -11.45 -2.44 4.58
C ILE A 215 -12.19 -1.30 5.28
N ILE A 216 -12.94 -0.50 4.51
CA ILE A 216 -13.71 0.63 5.04
C ILE A 216 -14.68 0.17 6.13
N PHE A 217 -15.49 -0.84 5.84
CA PHE A 217 -16.46 -1.37 6.81
C PHE A 217 -15.78 -1.89 8.07
N SER A 218 -14.67 -2.63 7.91
CA SER A 218 -13.89 -3.15 9.06
C SER A 218 -13.41 -2.03 9.97
N GLU A 219 -12.84 -0.96 9.40
CA GLU A 219 -12.26 0.12 10.19
C GLU A 219 -13.32 1.07 10.77
N GLU A 220 -14.44 1.25 10.10
CA GLU A 220 -15.58 1.96 10.69
C GLU A 220 -16.11 1.25 11.94
N GLN A 221 -16.28 -0.09 11.86
CA GLN A 221 -16.73 -0.85 13.01
C GLN A 221 -15.67 -0.84 14.13
N PHE A 222 -14.39 -0.94 13.78
CA PHE A 222 -13.31 -0.86 14.76
C PHE A 222 -13.30 0.48 15.49
N ASN A 223 -13.35 1.59 14.78
CA ASN A 223 -13.38 2.93 15.36
C ASN A 223 -14.63 3.13 16.23
N LEU A 224 -15.79 2.68 15.76
CA LEU A 224 -17.05 2.78 16.46
C LEU A 224 -17.06 1.98 17.78
N GLU A 225 -16.63 0.73 17.75
CA GLU A 225 -16.60 -0.15 18.92
C GLU A 225 -15.62 0.33 20.00
N LEU A 226 -14.52 0.95 19.60
CA LEU A 226 -13.54 1.51 20.54
C LEU A 226 -13.85 2.96 20.95
N GLY A 227 -14.83 3.60 20.30
CA GLY A 227 -15.17 5.01 20.54
C GLY A 227 -14.05 5.97 20.14
N LEU A 228 -13.28 5.62 19.09
CA LEU A 228 -12.18 6.47 18.60
C LEU A 228 -12.73 7.68 17.86
N ASP A 229 -12.08 8.84 18.08
CA ASP A 229 -12.40 10.09 17.40
C ASP A 229 -11.14 10.80 16.86
N GLU A 230 -11.32 11.98 16.31
CA GLU A 230 -10.24 12.77 15.73
C GLU A 230 -9.19 13.27 16.72
N ASN A 231 -9.35 13.09 18.03
CA ASN A 231 -8.38 13.49 19.05
C ASN A 231 -7.49 12.31 19.48
N ASP A 232 -7.81 11.11 19.06
CA ASP A 232 -7.04 9.93 19.40
C ASP A 232 -5.75 9.83 18.57
N ILE A 233 -4.74 9.18 19.16
CA ILE A 233 -3.47 8.87 18.49
C ILE A 233 -3.27 7.36 18.54
N MET A 234 -3.23 6.75 17.36
CA MET A 234 -3.00 5.32 17.23
C MET A 234 -1.51 4.99 17.31
N PHE A 235 -1.09 4.30 18.38
CA PHE A 235 0.24 3.71 18.45
C PHE A 235 0.23 2.31 17.83
N MET A 236 0.95 2.13 16.71
CA MET A 236 0.94 0.89 15.94
C MET A 236 2.32 0.24 15.87
N PRO A 237 2.64 -0.68 16.81
CA PRO A 237 3.89 -1.44 16.77
C PRO A 237 3.84 -2.68 15.87
N ALA A 238 2.65 -3.07 15.39
CA ALA A 238 2.48 -4.23 14.53
C ALA A 238 3.04 -3.97 13.12
N PRO A 239 3.58 -5.02 12.43
CA PRO A 239 4.04 -4.90 11.06
C PRO A 239 2.93 -4.42 10.12
N LEU A 240 3.21 -3.40 9.31
CA LEU A 240 2.22 -2.79 8.41
C LEU A 240 1.82 -3.68 7.21
N ASN A 241 2.54 -4.76 6.96
CA ASN A 241 2.17 -5.78 5.98
C ASN A 241 1.15 -6.81 6.52
N HIS A 242 0.72 -6.68 7.76
CA HIS A 242 -0.30 -7.52 8.41
C HIS A 242 -1.60 -6.73 8.56
N ALA A 243 -2.75 -7.42 8.58
CA ALA A 243 -4.06 -6.77 8.68
C ALA A 243 -4.12 -5.77 9.85
N THR A 244 -3.72 -6.17 11.05
CA THR A 244 -3.69 -5.27 12.22
C THR A 244 -2.90 -3.99 11.96
N GLY A 245 -1.67 -4.11 11.46
CA GLY A 245 -0.82 -2.95 11.20
C GLY A 245 -1.34 -2.06 10.08
N PHE A 246 -1.77 -2.66 8.97
CA PHE A 246 -2.30 -1.91 7.83
C PHE A 246 -3.63 -1.24 8.16
N HIS A 247 -4.60 -2.02 8.61
CA HIS A 247 -5.95 -1.53 8.86
C HIS A 247 -5.96 -0.48 9.97
N HIS A 248 -5.49 -0.83 11.17
CA HIS A 248 -5.58 0.07 12.31
C HIS A 248 -4.50 1.15 12.31
N GLY A 249 -3.30 0.89 11.74
CA GLY A 249 -2.20 1.87 11.72
C GLY A 249 -2.24 2.86 10.55
N ILE A 250 -2.81 2.46 9.41
CA ILE A 250 -2.83 3.28 8.20
C ILE A 250 -4.25 3.75 7.87
N ILE A 251 -5.26 2.87 7.96
CA ILE A 251 -6.61 3.17 7.47
C ILE A 251 -7.51 3.76 8.57
N ALA A 252 -7.51 3.20 9.77
CA ALA A 252 -8.37 3.68 10.85
C ALA A 252 -8.24 5.18 11.15
N PRO A 253 -7.03 5.81 11.02
CA PRO A 253 -6.87 7.26 11.18
C PRO A 253 -7.46 8.12 10.05
N MET A 254 -7.91 7.52 8.94
CA MET A 254 -8.53 8.23 7.82
C MET A 254 -10.03 8.37 8.04
#